data_93a07cd98fd99b049fffc44b9b14a2be
#
_entry.id   93a07cd98fd99b049fffc44b9b14a2be
#
_cell.length_a   1.000
_cell.length_b   1.000
_cell.length_c   1.000
_cell.angle_alpha   90.00
_cell.angle_beta   90.00
_cell.angle_gamma   90.00
#
_symmetry.space_group_name_H-M   'P 1'
#
loop_
_entity.id
_entity.type
_entity.pdbx_description
1 polymer ?
#
loop_
_entity_poly.entity_id
_entity_poly.type
_entity_poly.pdbx_seq_one_letter_code
_entity_poly.pdbx_strand_id
1 'polypeptide(L)'
;LEVLSNQGNFIKLEFGLESTLNRTLDLINRCQTHEDAIQAFNLSKNRGLHLGAHLILGLPGESREDMIGHASVLSYLPINTLKIHHLQIVKHTMMANQFKKDPSFFTFFTLEEYIDLIVDFLERLSPDIIVERFFSESPESLLIFPKYGLKNFEVKNLVEKQLDKRGTYQGRLFFKETKID
;
A
#
# COMPACT_ATOMS: atom_id res chain seq x y z
N LEU A 1 4.92 -21.01 13.20
CA LEU A 1 5.85 -20.13 12.48
C LEU A 1 7.04 -19.76 13.36
N GLU A 2 6.83 -19.32 14.59
CA GLU A 2 7.89 -18.96 15.54
C GLU A 2 8.91 -20.11 15.77
N VAL A 3 8.43 -21.35 15.91
CA VAL A 3 9.32 -22.53 16.03
C VAL A 3 10.22 -22.68 14.81
N LEU A 4 9.68 -22.47 13.60
CA LEU A 4 10.46 -22.55 12.36
C LEU A 4 11.48 -21.42 12.27
N SER A 5 11.12 -20.21 12.70
CA SER A 5 12.04 -19.07 12.74
C SER A 5 13.19 -19.32 13.72
N ASN A 6 12.91 -19.86 14.90
CA ASN A 6 13.91 -20.21 15.89
C ASN A 6 14.87 -21.32 15.44
N GLN A 7 14.51 -22.08 14.40
CA GLN A 7 15.38 -23.06 13.73
C GLN A 7 16.26 -22.44 12.63
N GLY A 8 16.33 -21.10 12.53
CA GLY A 8 17.16 -20.38 11.56
C GLY A 8 16.49 -20.18 10.19
N ASN A 9 15.20 -20.52 10.02
CA ASN A 9 14.48 -20.25 8.79
C ASN A 9 14.04 -18.78 8.72
N PHE A 10 14.22 -18.14 7.56
CA PHE A 10 13.61 -16.83 7.29
C PHE A 10 12.12 -17.02 7.01
N ILE A 11 11.28 -16.47 7.89
CA ILE A 11 9.82 -16.53 7.77
C ILE A 11 9.27 -15.13 7.54
N LYS A 12 8.62 -14.94 6.41
CA LYS A 12 7.89 -13.71 6.08
C LYS A 12 6.39 -13.95 6.22
N LEU A 13 5.72 -13.04 6.92
CA LEU A 13 4.27 -13.02 7.07
C LEU A 13 3.74 -11.71 6.49
N GLU A 14 2.86 -11.81 5.49
CA GLU A 14 2.29 -10.65 4.80
C GLU A 14 0.79 -10.55 5.10
N PHE A 15 0.35 -9.35 5.49
CA PHE A 15 -1.05 -9.05 5.76
C PHE A 15 -1.61 -8.09 4.70
N GLY A 16 -2.76 -8.43 4.16
CA GLY A 16 -3.55 -7.53 3.32
C GLY A 16 -4.27 -6.51 4.19
N LEU A 17 -3.68 -5.37 4.41
CA LEU A 17 -4.31 -4.24 5.10
C LEU A 17 -5.30 -3.53 4.17
N GLU A 18 -4.92 -3.31 2.94
CA GLU A 18 -5.61 -2.66 1.82
C GLU A 18 -5.86 -1.16 2.04
N SER A 19 -6.40 -0.75 3.19
CA SER A 19 -6.61 0.63 3.64
C SER A 19 -6.45 0.73 5.17
N THR A 20 -6.18 1.92 5.67
CA THR A 20 -6.20 2.21 7.12
C THR A 20 -7.50 2.87 7.57
N LEU A 21 -8.49 2.97 6.69
CA LEU A 21 -9.77 3.64 6.94
C LEU A 21 -10.92 2.63 6.93
N ASN A 22 -11.56 2.44 8.09
CA ASN A 22 -12.69 1.49 8.21
C ASN A 22 -13.80 1.78 7.21
N ARG A 23 -14.12 3.08 6.95
CA ARG A 23 -15.13 3.44 5.95
C ARG A 23 -14.80 2.90 4.55
N THR A 24 -13.52 2.86 4.18
CA THR A 24 -13.07 2.30 2.91
C THR A 24 -13.12 0.78 2.93
N LEU A 25 -12.67 0.15 4.02
CA LEU A 25 -12.72 -1.30 4.20
C LEU A 25 -14.15 -1.82 4.13
N ASP A 26 -15.11 -1.12 4.74
CA ASP A 26 -16.53 -1.43 4.66
C ASP A 26 -17.06 -1.28 3.21
N LEU A 27 -16.70 -0.18 2.53
CA LEU A 27 -17.13 0.11 1.18
C LEU A 27 -16.67 -0.94 0.17
N ILE A 28 -15.46 -1.50 0.35
CA ILE A 28 -14.91 -2.56 -0.49
C ILE A 28 -15.28 -3.97 -0.01
N ASN A 29 -16.09 -4.08 1.04
CA ASN A 29 -16.53 -5.34 1.64
C ASN A 29 -15.35 -6.22 2.09
N ARG A 30 -14.36 -5.60 2.77
CA ARG A 30 -13.14 -6.28 3.25
C ARG A 30 -13.43 -7.26 4.39
N CYS A 31 -14.55 -7.09 5.11
CA CYS A 31 -14.96 -7.88 6.27
C CYS A 31 -13.91 -7.94 7.40
N GLN A 32 -13.03 -6.96 7.47
CA GLN A 32 -12.02 -6.77 8.51
C GLN A 32 -11.85 -5.27 8.76
N THR A 33 -11.61 -4.92 10.02
CA THR A 33 -11.33 -3.53 10.40
C THR A 33 -9.83 -3.25 10.41
N HIS A 34 -9.47 -1.97 10.49
CA HIS A 34 -8.09 -1.56 10.68
C HIS A 34 -7.54 -2.06 12.03
N GLU A 35 -8.38 -2.07 13.07
CA GLU A 35 -8.05 -2.57 14.40
C GLU A 35 -7.71 -4.07 14.39
N ASP A 36 -8.43 -4.88 13.59
CA ASP A 36 -8.12 -6.29 13.39
C ASP A 36 -6.72 -6.48 12.80
N ALA A 37 -6.36 -5.64 11.82
CA ALA A 37 -5.03 -5.66 11.24
C ALA A 37 -3.95 -5.25 12.26
N ILE A 38 -4.16 -4.19 13.03
CA ILE A 38 -3.25 -3.77 14.12
C ILE A 38 -3.06 -4.91 15.12
N GLN A 39 -4.14 -5.58 15.50
CA GLN A 39 -4.07 -6.73 16.41
C GLN A 39 -3.24 -7.86 15.82
N ALA A 40 -3.43 -8.21 14.53
CA ALA A 40 -2.67 -9.24 13.86
C ALA A 40 -1.17 -8.93 13.82
N PHE A 41 -0.79 -7.68 13.51
CA PHE A 41 0.61 -7.23 13.56
C PHE A 41 1.18 -7.31 14.99
N ASN A 42 0.42 -6.85 15.99
CA ASN A 42 0.86 -6.89 17.39
C ASN A 42 1.05 -8.32 17.92
N LEU A 43 0.20 -9.26 17.51
CA LEU A 43 0.35 -10.67 17.83
C LEU A 43 1.57 -11.32 17.17
N SER A 44 1.99 -10.78 16.02
CA SER A 44 3.08 -11.32 15.21
C SER A 44 4.44 -10.70 15.52
N LYS A 45 4.49 -9.52 16.13
CA LYS A 45 5.74 -8.83 16.47
C LYS A 45 6.57 -9.60 17.49
N ASN A 46 7.89 -9.41 17.46
CA ASN A 46 8.86 -10.00 18.41
C ASN A 46 8.89 -11.55 18.41
N ARG A 47 8.46 -12.18 17.31
CA ARG A 47 8.46 -13.64 17.14
C ARG A 47 9.48 -14.14 16.12
N GLY A 48 10.48 -13.32 15.79
CA GLY A 48 11.47 -13.63 14.75
C GLY A 48 10.88 -13.67 13.34
N LEU A 49 9.72 -13.07 13.13
CA LEU A 49 9.05 -13.01 11.84
C LEU A 49 9.33 -11.68 11.13
N HIS A 50 9.50 -11.75 9.83
CA HIS A 50 9.55 -10.57 8.97
C HIS A 50 8.12 -10.20 8.56
N LEU A 51 7.65 -9.03 8.94
CA LEU A 51 6.26 -8.62 8.75
C LEU A 51 6.11 -7.68 7.56
N GLY A 52 5.20 -8.01 6.66
CA GLY A 52 4.87 -7.21 5.49
C GLY A 52 3.41 -6.77 5.48
N ALA A 53 3.14 -5.61 4.91
CA ALA A 53 1.78 -5.11 4.67
C ALA A 53 1.53 -4.89 3.17
N HIS A 54 0.27 -5.06 2.77
CA HIS A 54 -0.21 -4.66 1.45
C HIS A 54 -1.16 -3.47 1.60
N LEU A 55 -1.01 -2.47 0.74
CA LEU A 55 -1.83 -1.27 0.67
C LEU A 55 -2.29 -1.06 -0.77
N ILE A 56 -3.53 -0.62 -0.97
CA ILE A 56 -4.06 -0.25 -2.28
C ILE A 56 -4.32 1.26 -2.29
N LEU A 57 -3.71 1.98 -3.23
CA LEU A 57 -4.00 3.38 -3.49
C LEU A 57 -5.03 3.52 -4.61
N GLY A 58 -5.98 4.43 -4.44
CA GLY A 58 -7.07 4.67 -5.38
C GLY A 58 -8.35 3.90 -5.05
N LEU A 59 -8.49 3.37 -3.84
CA LEU A 59 -9.74 2.74 -3.41
C LEU A 59 -10.90 3.78 -3.42
N PRO A 60 -12.14 3.34 -3.76
CA PRO A 60 -13.28 4.23 -3.77
C PRO A 60 -13.49 4.93 -2.43
N GLY A 61 -13.86 6.21 -2.48
CA GLY A 61 -14.15 7.02 -1.31
C GLY A 61 -12.93 7.58 -0.59
N GLU A 62 -11.72 7.35 -1.08
CA GLU A 62 -10.49 7.94 -0.56
C GLU A 62 -10.09 9.18 -1.37
N SER A 63 -9.83 10.28 -0.65
CA SER A 63 -9.19 11.47 -1.20
C SER A 63 -7.68 11.26 -1.36
N ARG A 64 -7.01 12.16 -2.06
CA ARG A 64 -5.54 12.15 -2.15
C ARG A 64 -4.88 12.25 -0.77
N GLU A 65 -5.45 13.08 0.10
CA GLU A 65 -4.99 13.29 1.48
C GLU A 65 -5.15 12.02 2.32
N ASP A 66 -6.25 11.29 2.16
CA ASP A 66 -6.46 9.99 2.79
C ASP A 66 -5.36 9.00 2.40
N MET A 67 -5.09 8.87 1.09
CA MET A 67 -4.08 7.97 0.56
C MET A 67 -2.67 8.30 1.08
N ILE A 68 -2.31 9.58 1.11
CA ILE A 68 -1.04 10.04 1.67
C ILE A 68 -0.99 9.80 3.19
N GLY A 69 -2.13 9.98 3.88
CA GLY A 69 -2.25 9.76 5.33
C GLY A 69 -1.94 8.33 5.77
N HIS A 70 -2.18 7.33 4.92
CA HIS A 70 -1.82 5.94 5.23
C HIS A 70 -0.33 5.78 5.56
N ALA A 71 0.56 6.56 4.94
CA ALA A 71 2.00 6.48 5.20
C ALA A 71 2.32 6.72 6.68
N SER A 72 1.68 7.73 7.29
CA SER A 72 1.87 8.06 8.70
C SER A 72 1.37 6.91 9.59
N VAL A 73 0.19 6.35 9.32
CA VAL A 73 -0.36 5.24 10.11
C VAL A 73 0.53 4.00 10.01
N LEU A 74 0.93 3.63 8.80
CA LEU A 74 1.80 2.47 8.56
C LEU A 74 3.16 2.60 9.25
N SER A 75 3.68 3.82 9.37
CA SER A 75 4.98 4.08 9.98
C SER A 75 5.04 3.74 11.48
N TYR A 76 3.88 3.61 12.14
CA TYR A 76 3.78 3.20 13.55
C TYR A 76 3.45 1.71 13.73
N LEU A 77 3.20 0.97 12.64
CA LEU A 77 3.00 -0.47 12.70
C LEU A 77 4.34 -1.21 12.74
N PRO A 78 4.41 -2.38 13.36
CA PRO A 78 5.64 -3.19 13.44
C PRO A 78 5.88 -3.95 12.12
N ILE A 79 5.92 -3.24 11.00
CA ILE A 79 6.15 -3.81 9.68
C ILE A 79 7.58 -3.55 9.20
N ASN A 80 8.14 -4.51 8.50
CA ASN A 80 9.47 -4.42 7.87
C ASN A 80 9.35 -4.02 6.41
N THR A 81 8.29 -4.48 5.73
CA THR A 81 8.10 -4.26 4.29
C THR A 81 6.69 -3.83 3.95
N LEU A 82 6.59 -3.08 2.85
CA LEU A 82 5.32 -2.61 2.29
C LEU A 82 5.26 -2.91 0.80
N LYS A 83 4.12 -3.46 0.36
CA LYS A 83 3.75 -3.55 -1.06
C LYS A 83 2.61 -2.59 -1.34
N ILE A 84 2.87 -1.60 -2.17
CA ILE A 84 1.86 -0.66 -2.64
C ILE A 84 1.29 -1.19 -3.95
N HIS A 85 -0.01 -1.18 -4.05
CA HIS A 85 -0.77 -1.52 -5.24
C HIS A 85 -1.60 -0.31 -5.68
N HIS A 86 -1.70 -0.06 -6.98
CA HIS A 86 -2.75 0.81 -7.49
C HIS A 86 -4.03 0.01 -7.66
N LEU A 87 -5.18 0.66 -7.50
CA LEU A 87 -6.46 0.01 -7.78
C LEU A 87 -6.52 -0.48 -9.23
N GLN A 88 -6.91 -1.72 -9.41
CA GLN A 88 -7.18 -2.33 -10.71
C GLN A 88 -8.59 -2.89 -10.78
N ILE A 89 -9.29 -2.56 -11.84
CA ILE A 89 -10.58 -3.18 -12.17
C ILE A 89 -10.30 -4.43 -12.99
N VAL A 90 -10.61 -5.58 -12.40
CA VAL A 90 -10.33 -6.89 -12.99
C VAL A 90 -11.64 -7.57 -13.38
N LYS A 91 -11.69 -8.21 -14.53
CA LYS A 91 -12.87 -8.96 -15.02
C LYS A 91 -13.37 -9.97 -13.99
N HIS A 92 -14.64 -10.23 -14.02
CA HIS A 92 -15.32 -11.22 -13.16
C HIS A 92 -15.35 -10.83 -11.66
N THR A 93 -15.14 -9.56 -11.31
CA THR A 93 -15.26 -9.04 -9.95
C THR A 93 -16.51 -8.18 -9.79
N MET A 94 -16.94 -7.98 -8.55
CA MET A 94 -18.03 -7.03 -8.24
C MET A 94 -17.66 -5.61 -8.65
N MET A 95 -16.41 -5.18 -8.44
CA MET A 95 -15.91 -3.88 -8.87
C MET A 95 -15.99 -3.69 -10.38
N ALA A 96 -15.75 -4.74 -11.18
CA ALA A 96 -15.92 -4.66 -12.64
C ALA A 96 -17.38 -4.40 -13.03
N ASN A 97 -18.33 -5.01 -12.33
CA ASN A 97 -19.76 -4.78 -12.57
C ASN A 97 -20.18 -3.35 -12.14
N GLN A 98 -19.63 -2.88 -11.04
CA GLN A 98 -19.88 -1.52 -10.55
C GLN A 98 -19.26 -0.48 -11.47
N PHE A 99 -18.02 -0.68 -11.91
CA PHE A 99 -17.35 0.18 -12.88
C PHE A 99 -18.12 0.28 -14.21
N LYS A 100 -18.70 -0.83 -14.68
CA LYS A 100 -19.54 -0.83 -15.89
C LYS A 100 -20.83 -0.02 -15.71
N LYS A 101 -21.40 0.00 -14.50
CA LYS A 101 -22.64 0.73 -14.19
C LYS A 101 -22.38 2.22 -13.97
N ASP A 102 -21.35 2.52 -13.21
CA ASP A 102 -20.96 3.87 -12.83
C ASP A 102 -19.43 3.99 -12.72
N PRO A 103 -18.74 4.37 -13.81
CA PRO A 103 -17.31 4.60 -13.77
C PRO A 103 -16.91 5.77 -12.86
N SER A 104 -17.80 6.74 -12.61
CA SER A 104 -17.50 7.93 -11.81
C SER A 104 -17.38 7.63 -10.31
N PHE A 105 -17.82 6.45 -9.87
CA PHE A 105 -17.61 5.96 -8.52
C PHE A 105 -16.13 5.74 -8.16
N PHE A 106 -15.27 5.61 -9.17
CA PHE A 106 -13.84 5.33 -9.01
C PHE A 106 -13.01 6.55 -9.40
N THR A 107 -12.01 6.85 -8.59
CA THR A 107 -11.00 7.85 -8.93
C THR A 107 -9.76 7.15 -9.48
N PHE A 108 -9.40 7.43 -10.73
CA PHE A 108 -8.19 6.91 -11.35
C PHE A 108 -7.21 8.04 -11.62
N PHE A 109 -5.96 7.69 -11.57
CA PHE A 109 -4.86 8.59 -11.84
C PHE A 109 -4.28 8.35 -13.23
N THR A 110 -3.78 9.38 -13.87
CA THR A 110 -2.78 9.20 -14.92
C THR A 110 -1.53 8.59 -14.31
N LEU A 111 -0.64 8.06 -15.12
CA LEU A 111 0.63 7.52 -14.61
C LEU A 111 1.44 8.58 -13.85
N GLU A 112 1.49 9.80 -14.39
CA GLU A 112 2.22 10.90 -13.78
C GLU A 112 1.63 11.29 -12.42
N GLU A 113 0.32 11.44 -12.31
CA GLU A 113 -0.37 11.71 -11.05
C GLU A 113 -0.15 10.60 -10.02
N TYR A 114 -0.12 9.34 -10.47
CA TYR A 114 0.16 8.20 -9.59
C TYR A 114 1.60 8.22 -9.07
N ILE A 115 2.58 8.52 -9.93
CA ILE A 115 3.99 8.65 -9.50
C ILE A 115 4.13 9.80 -8.49
N ASP A 116 3.46 10.92 -8.74
CA ASP A 116 3.46 12.06 -7.80
C ASP A 116 2.83 11.71 -6.45
N LEU A 117 1.73 10.94 -6.46
CA LEU A 117 1.10 10.42 -5.24
C LEU A 117 2.05 9.51 -4.45
N ILE A 118 2.75 8.60 -5.15
CA ILE A 118 3.74 7.70 -4.52
C ILE A 118 4.87 8.51 -3.86
N VAL A 119 5.37 9.55 -4.51
CA VAL A 119 6.44 10.39 -3.94
C VAL A 119 5.95 11.12 -2.69
N ASP A 120 4.74 11.71 -2.73
CA ASP A 120 4.15 12.38 -1.57
C ASP A 120 3.91 11.41 -0.40
N PHE A 121 3.55 10.17 -0.71
CA PHE A 121 3.41 9.08 0.26
C PHE A 121 4.77 8.70 0.88
N LEU A 122 5.79 8.49 0.04
CA LEU A 122 7.13 8.10 0.48
C LEU A 122 7.77 9.15 1.39
N GLU A 123 7.59 10.43 1.11
CA GLU A 123 8.12 11.51 1.96
C GLU A 123 7.64 11.38 3.42
N ARG A 124 6.47 10.79 3.66
CA ARG A 124 5.84 10.63 4.98
C ARG A 124 6.00 9.23 5.58
N LEU A 125 6.42 8.27 4.77
CA LEU A 125 6.65 6.89 5.23
C LEU A 125 7.96 6.80 6.00
N SER A 126 7.97 6.08 7.13
CA SER A 126 9.20 5.79 7.87
C SER A 126 10.30 5.25 6.95
N PRO A 127 11.54 5.75 7.04
CA PRO A 127 12.67 5.23 6.28
C PRO A 127 13.05 3.80 6.67
N ASP A 128 12.58 3.30 7.82
CA ASP A 128 12.83 1.94 8.30
C ASP A 128 12.00 0.88 7.54
N ILE A 129 10.97 1.30 6.78
CA ILE A 129 10.09 0.40 6.03
C ILE A 129 10.61 0.24 4.60
N ILE A 130 10.91 -0.98 4.20
CA ILE A 130 11.35 -1.28 2.83
C ILE A 130 10.12 -1.38 1.93
N VAL A 131 10.05 -0.54 0.89
CA VAL A 131 8.99 -0.65 -0.13
C VAL A 131 9.42 -1.62 -1.21
N GLU A 132 8.79 -2.78 -1.26
CA GLU A 132 9.12 -3.85 -2.21
C GLU A 132 8.45 -3.69 -3.57
N ARG A 133 7.30 -3.00 -3.59
CA ARG A 133 6.49 -2.86 -4.80
C ARG A 133 5.73 -1.54 -4.76
N PHE A 134 5.63 -0.90 -5.93
CA PHE A 134 4.87 0.32 -6.14
C PHE A 134 3.66 0.14 -7.04
N PHE A 135 3.48 -1.04 -7.62
CA PHE A 135 2.57 -1.23 -8.73
C PHE A 135 2.02 -2.66 -8.79
N SER A 136 0.73 -2.80 -9.13
CA SER A 136 0.11 -4.11 -9.36
C SER A 136 0.31 -4.57 -10.79
N GLU A 137 0.47 -5.87 -10.98
CA GLU A 137 0.50 -6.48 -12.29
C GLU A 137 -0.58 -7.56 -12.37
N SER A 138 -1.57 -7.35 -13.24
CA SER A 138 -2.60 -8.35 -13.56
C SER A 138 -2.44 -8.80 -15.01
N PRO A 139 -2.83 -10.03 -15.36
CA PRO A 139 -2.85 -10.48 -16.75
C PRO A 139 -3.68 -9.52 -17.62
N GLU A 140 -3.14 -9.11 -18.77
CA GLU A 140 -3.83 -8.18 -19.69
C GLU A 140 -5.21 -8.67 -20.10
N SER A 141 -5.39 -9.98 -20.25
CA SER A 141 -6.67 -10.60 -20.60
C SER A 141 -7.75 -10.37 -19.55
N LEU A 142 -7.37 -10.16 -18.30
CA LEU A 142 -8.28 -9.93 -17.16
C LEU A 142 -8.39 -8.46 -16.78
N LEU A 143 -7.38 -7.63 -17.05
CA LEU A 143 -7.38 -6.23 -16.66
C LEU A 143 -8.34 -5.42 -17.53
N ILE A 144 -9.26 -4.69 -16.87
CA ILE A 144 -10.16 -3.74 -17.52
C ILE A 144 -9.54 -2.35 -17.50
N PHE A 145 -9.16 -1.86 -16.28
CA PHE A 145 -8.64 -0.50 -16.10
C PHE A 145 -7.88 -0.37 -14.76
N PRO A 146 -6.89 0.55 -14.62
CA PRO A 146 -6.22 1.28 -15.69
C PRO A 146 -5.22 0.39 -16.45
N LYS A 147 -4.90 0.77 -17.69
CA LYS A 147 -3.92 0.05 -18.52
C LYS A 147 -2.70 0.92 -18.77
N TYR A 148 -1.77 0.92 -17.83
CA TYR A 148 -0.53 1.68 -17.98
C TYR A 148 0.53 0.99 -18.86
N GLY A 149 0.41 -0.34 -19.02
CA GLY A 149 1.33 -1.11 -19.88
C GLY A 149 2.76 -1.23 -19.33
N LEU A 150 2.96 -0.98 -18.05
CA LEU A 150 4.26 -0.98 -17.38
C LEU A 150 4.41 -2.13 -16.40
N LYS A 151 5.67 -2.51 -16.15
CA LYS A 151 6.07 -3.44 -15.12
C LYS A 151 6.49 -2.70 -13.84
N ASN A 152 6.46 -3.38 -12.70
CA ASN A 152 6.82 -2.76 -11.43
C ASN A 152 8.21 -2.13 -11.42
N PHE A 153 9.20 -2.74 -12.09
CA PHE A 153 10.56 -2.17 -12.16
C PHE A 153 10.63 -0.86 -12.96
N GLU A 154 9.78 -0.71 -14.00
CA GLU A 154 9.68 0.53 -14.78
C GLU A 154 9.06 1.65 -13.94
N VAL A 155 7.99 1.33 -13.20
CA VAL A 155 7.36 2.28 -12.27
C VAL A 155 8.33 2.67 -11.16
N LYS A 156 9.10 1.71 -10.60
CA LYS A 156 10.16 2.00 -9.62
C LYS A 156 11.15 3.03 -10.17
N ASN A 157 11.64 2.83 -11.38
CA ASN A 157 12.56 3.77 -12.03
C ASN A 157 11.95 5.18 -12.22
N LEU A 158 10.65 5.27 -12.51
CA LEU A 158 9.95 6.55 -12.61
C LEU A 158 9.82 7.23 -11.24
N VAL A 159 9.52 6.47 -10.20
CA VAL A 159 9.46 6.99 -8.81
C VAL A 159 10.84 7.53 -8.38
N GLU A 160 11.91 6.77 -8.62
CA GLU A 160 13.28 7.20 -8.29
C GLU A 160 13.65 8.51 -9.02
N LYS A 161 13.37 8.59 -10.33
CA LYS A 161 13.57 9.82 -11.11
C LYS A 161 12.77 11.01 -10.58
N GLN A 162 11.54 10.77 -10.13
CA GLN A 162 10.70 11.84 -9.58
C GLN A 162 11.18 12.29 -8.20
N LEU A 163 11.68 11.37 -7.35
CA LEU A 163 12.34 11.70 -6.10
C LEU A 163 13.56 12.59 -6.36
N ASP A 164 14.43 12.20 -7.29
CA ASP A 164 15.62 12.98 -7.68
C ASP A 164 15.24 14.37 -8.21
N LYS A 165 14.26 14.44 -9.12
CA LYS A 165 13.77 15.70 -9.69
C LYS A 165 13.23 16.64 -8.64
N ARG A 166 12.57 16.13 -7.59
CA ARG A 166 12.05 16.91 -6.47
C ARG A 166 13.10 17.19 -5.39
N GLY A 167 14.29 16.59 -5.47
CA GLY A 167 15.34 16.69 -4.44
C GLY A 167 14.85 16.16 -3.08
N THR A 168 14.10 15.06 -3.08
CA THR A 168 13.44 14.50 -1.91
C THR A 168 13.75 13.00 -1.74
N TYR A 169 13.35 12.42 -0.62
CA TYR A 169 13.59 11.02 -0.28
C TYR A 169 12.53 10.47 0.67
N GLN A 170 12.48 9.15 0.80
CA GLN A 170 11.59 8.48 1.75
C GLN A 170 11.88 8.94 3.18
N GLY A 171 10.84 9.35 3.89
CA GLY A 171 10.93 9.78 5.29
C GLY A 171 11.33 11.23 5.49
N ARG A 172 11.51 12.04 4.43
CA ARG A 172 11.85 13.46 4.58
C ARG A 172 10.88 14.24 5.47
N LEU A 173 9.59 13.88 5.40
CA LEU A 173 8.51 14.50 6.18
C LEU A 173 8.00 13.61 7.32
N PHE A 174 8.68 12.50 7.57
CA PHE A 174 8.35 11.60 8.68
C PHE A 174 9.00 12.11 9.96
N PHE A 175 8.19 12.47 10.94
CA PHE A 175 8.66 12.83 12.29
C PHE A 175 8.19 11.74 13.24
N LYS A 176 9.15 10.95 13.72
CA LYS A 176 8.87 10.02 14.82
C LYS A 176 8.69 10.86 16.07
N GLU A 177 7.45 10.94 16.61
CA GLU A 177 7.26 11.52 17.91
C GLU A 177 8.12 10.76 18.92
N THR A 178 9.14 11.43 19.44
CA THR A 178 9.93 10.90 20.56
C THR A 178 8.97 10.89 21.74
N LYS A 179 8.54 9.70 22.18
CA LYS A 179 7.90 9.61 23.49
C LYS A 179 8.91 10.16 24.49
N ILE A 180 8.60 11.33 25.05
CA ILE A 180 9.26 11.82 26.25
C ILE A 180 8.72 10.91 27.36
N ASP A 181 9.57 10.01 27.85
CA ASP A 181 9.31 9.15 29.00
C ASP A 181 9.11 9.98 30.28
#